data_0207f390983add4b323caec7a48976c6
#
_entry.id   0207f390983add4b323caec7a48976c6
#
_cell.length_a   1.000
_cell.length_b   1.000
_cell.length_c   1.000
_cell.angle_alpha   90.00
_cell.angle_beta   90.00
_cell.angle_gamma   90.00
#
_symmetry.space_group_name_H-M   'P 1'
#
loop_
_entity.id
_entity.type
_entity.pdbx_description
1 polymer ?
#
loop_
_entity_poly.entity_id
_entity_poly.type
_entity_poly.pdbx_seq_one_letter_code
_entity_poly.pdbx_strand_id
1 'polypeptide(L)'
;MLALLYDVHGNLPALDAVLADARAAGAERWLLGGDYALFGAWPAESLERLEALEAAVWIRGNGERWTNAPAEAPPPVRPAARWCAERLGAETVARLAALPEQAVLDRSTRCCHASPLSDVLGLLPEPAAGEQGLLDGVRERRLIAGHTHLPLRRTTAAGLELVNPGSVGMPFDGDPRAAYALIAPDGTVSHRRVAYDHRAAAAAIRDALGADGELFARRVEQARIDPAME
;
A
#
# COMPACT_ATOMS: atom_id res chain seq x y z
N MET A 1 -6.72 11.35 15.20
CA MET A 1 -5.42 11.02 14.57
C MET A 1 -5.60 10.70 13.09
N LEU A 2 -4.54 10.77 12.27
CA LEU A 2 -4.55 10.34 10.86
C LEU A 2 -3.88 8.97 10.76
N ALA A 3 -4.59 7.96 10.23
CA ALA A 3 -4.02 6.65 9.91
C ALA A 3 -3.55 6.61 8.45
N LEU A 4 -2.36 6.04 8.23
CA LEU A 4 -1.73 5.88 6.93
C LEU A 4 -1.81 4.40 6.53
N LEU A 5 -2.67 4.06 5.59
CA LEU A 5 -2.88 2.71 5.08
C LEU A 5 -2.41 2.64 3.63
N TYR A 6 -1.41 1.83 3.38
CA TYR A 6 -0.80 1.59 2.07
C TYR A 6 -0.77 0.09 1.78
N ASP A 7 -0.83 -0.26 0.53
CA ASP A 7 -0.53 -1.62 0.05
C ASP A 7 -1.40 -2.68 0.75
N VAL A 8 -2.73 -2.49 0.67
CA VAL A 8 -3.75 -3.37 1.30
C VAL A 8 -3.82 -4.71 0.56
N HIS A 9 -3.66 -4.66 -0.76
CA HIS A 9 -3.57 -5.83 -1.64
C HIS A 9 -4.72 -6.85 -1.46
N GLY A 10 -5.96 -6.39 -1.29
CA GLY A 10 -7.10 -7.30 -1.16
C GLY A 10 -7.00 -8.28 0.02
N ASN A 11 -6.21 -7.96 1.04
CA ASN A 11 -6.03 -8.76 2.25
C ASN A 11 -7.00 -8.29 3.34
N LEU A 12 -8.26 -8.69 3.22
CA LEU A 12 -9.34 -8.26 4.11
C LEU A 12 -9.06 -8.56 5.59
N PRO A 13 -8.55 -9.76 6.00
CA PRO A 13 -8.25 -10.02 7.40
C PRO A 13 -7.21 -9.08 7.99
N ALA A 14 -6.18 -8.72 7.22
CA ALA A 14 -5.16 -7.75 7.62
C ALA A 14 -5.78 -6.34 7.75
N LEU A 15 -6.59 -5.94 6.77
CA LEU A 15 -7.28 -4.65 6.77
C LEU A 15 -8.22 -4.52 7.98
N ASP A 16 -9.05 -5.52 8.25
CA ASP A 16 -9.98 -5.50 9.40
C ASP A 16 -9.23 -5.37 10.73
N ALA A 17 -8.12 -6.10 10.89
CA ALA A 17 -7.27 -6.01 12.08
C ALA A 17 -6.67 -4.59 12.24
N VAL A 18 -6.15 -4.01 11.15
CA VAL A 18 -5.59 -2.65 11.16
C VAL A 18 -6.66 -1.60 11.46
N LEU A 19 -7.84 -1.70 10.85
CA LEU A 19 -8.93 -0.75 11.10
C LEU A 19 -9.41 -0.77 12.56
N ALA A 20 -9.48 -1.97 13.15
CA ALA A 20 -9.83 -2.12 14.57
C ALA A 20 -8.79 -1.46 15.48
N ASP A 21 -7.49 -1.72 15.24
CA ASP A 21 -6.39 -1.15 16.03
C ASP A 21 -6.29 0.37 15.84
N ALA A 22 -6.42 0.87 14.61
CA ALA A 22 -6.37 2.30 14.32
C ALA A 22 -7.52 3.08 14.99
N ARG A 23 -8.75 2.54 14.93
CA ARG A 23 -9.90 3.13 15.62
C ARG A 23 -9.73 3.12 17.14
N ALA A 24 -9.24 2.03 17.72
CA ALA A 24 -8.91 1.95 19.14
C ALA A 24 -7.85 2.97 19.56
N ALA A 25 -6.93 3.30 18.65
CA ALA A 25 -5.91 4.34 18.84
C ALA A 25 -6.44 5.77 18.59
N GLY A 26 -7.71 5.95 18.22
CA GLY A 26 -8.34 7.25 17.98
C GLY A 26 -8.13 7.81 16.58
N ALA A 27 -7.96 6.97 15.56
CA ALA A 27 -7.94 7.41 14.18
C ALA A 27 -9.36 7.82 13.73
N GLU A 28 -9.48 9.01 13.16
CA GLU A 28 -10.72 9.60 12.63
C GLU A 28 -10.54 10.09 11.19
N ARG A 29 -9.30 10.11 10.71
CA ARG A 29 -8.91 10.50 9.35
C ARG A 29 -8.02 9.43 8.75
N TRP A 30 -8.09 9.27 7.42
CA TRP A 30 -7.43 8.18 6.73
C TRP A 30 -6.71 8.70 5.50
N LEU A 31 -5.47 8.28 5.31
CA LEU A 31 -4.76 8.35 4.06
C LEU A 31 -4.67 6.94 3.48
N LEU A 32 -5.25 6.76 2.31
CA LEU A 32 -5.28 5.52 1.56
C LEU A 32 -4.32 5.67 0.39
N GLY A 33 -3.19 4.99 0.47
CA GLY A 33 -1.98 5.27 -0.30
C GLY A 33 -1.79 4.43 -1.57
N GLY A 34 -2.85 3.80 -2.08
CA GLY A 34 -2.80 2.96 -3.28
C GLY A 34 -2.61 1.47 -3.00
N ASP A 35 -2.71 0.68 -4.06
CA ASP A 35 -2.60 -0.77 -4.07
C ASP A 35 -3.63 -1.44 -3.15
N TYR A 36 -4.92 -1.14 -3.42
CA TYR A 36 -6.02 -1.55 -2.54
C TYR A 36 -6.42 -3.01 -2.69
N ALA A 37 -6.45 -3.53 -3.93
CA ALA A 37 -7.17 -4.74 -4.27
C ALA A 37 -6.31 -5.85 -4.90
N LEU A 38 -5.29 -5.49 -5.70
CA LEU A 38 -4.49 -6.42 -6.47
C LEU A 38 -3.71 -7.38 -5.58
N PHE A 39 -3.65 -8.67 -5.95
CA PHE A 39 -2.92 -9.80 -5.34
C PHE A 39 -3.65 -10.59 -4.24
N GLY A 40 -4.58 -10.01 -3.50
CA GLY A 40 -5.28 -10.70 -2.42
C GLY A 40 -6.56 -11.42 -2.86
N ALA A 41 -7.11 -12.21 -1.97
CA ALA A 41 -8.29 -13.04 -2.24
C ALA A 41 -9.62 -12.27 -2.15
N TRP A 42 -9.64 -11.05 -1.57
CA TRP A 42 -10.85 -10.29 -1.27
C TRP A 42 -10.79 -8.86 -1.84
N PRO A 43 -10.65 -8.69 -3.19
CA PRO A 43 -10.49 -7.36 -3.78
C PRO A 43 -11.71 -6.46 -3.57
N ALA A 44 -12.92 -6.96 -3.79
CA ALA A 44 -14.16 -6.19 -3.67
C ALA A 44 -14.48 -5.87 -2.21
N GLU A 45 -14.40 -6.86 -1.33
CA GLU A 45 -14.70 -6.71 0.10
C GLU A 45 -13.72 -5.76 0.79
N SER A 46 -12.46 -5.76 0.37
CA SER A 46 -11.47 -4.80 0.87
C SER A 46 -11.82 -3.37 0.45
N LEU A 47 -12.25 -3.17 -0.79
CA LEU A 47 -12.72 -1.86 -1.25
C LEU A 47 -13.96 -1.39 -0.51
N GLU A 48 -14.98 -2.24 -0.35
CA GLU A 48 -16.17 -1.90 0.44
C GLU A 48 -15.80 -1.45 1.86
N ARG A 49 -14.82 -2.11 2.47
CA ARG A 49 -14.33 -1.75 3.81
C ARG A 49 -13.65 -0.40 3.85
N LEU A 50 -12.86 -0.07 2.80
CA LEU A 50 -12.18 1.22 2.69
C LEU A 50 -13.16 2.35 2.32
N GLU A 51 -14.15 2.09 1.46
CA GLU A 51 -15.17 3.05 1.06
C GLU A 51 -16.11 3.47 2.21
N ALA A 52 -16.25 2.60 3.21
CA ALA A 52 -16.99 2.92 4.42
C ALA A 52 -16.24 3.86 5.39
N LEU A 53 -15.00 4.26 5.08
CA LEU A 53 -14.22 5.18 5.90
C LEU A 53 -14.57 6.64 5.57
N GLU A 54 -15.08 7.36 6.55
CA GLU A 54 -15.28 8.81 6.44
C GLU A 54 -13.94 9.55 6.49
N ALA A 55 -13.89 10.77 5.92
CA ALA A 55 -12.70 11.64 5.92
C ALA A 55 -11.42 10.97 5.37
N ALA A 56 -11.56 10.16 4.30
CA ALA A 56 -10.44 9.49 3.64
C ALA A 56 -9.92 10.28 2.44
N VAL A 57 -8.60 10.41 2.36
CA VAL A 57 -7.87 10.88 1.18
C VAL A 57 -7.38 9.66 0.41
N TRP A 58 -7.70 9.58 -0.87
CA TRP A 58 -7.34 8.47 -1.75
C TRP A 58 -6.34 8.90 -2.80
N ILE A 59 -5.30 8.09 -3.03
CA ILE A 59 -4.39 8.23 -4.16
C ILE A 59 -4.25 6.88 -4.87
N ARG A 60 -3.82 6.92 -6.15
CA ARG A 60 -3.62 5.73 -6.96
C ARG A 60 -2.22 5.14 -6.76
N GLY A 61 -2.13 3.80 -6.70
CA GLY A 61 -0.88 3.05 -6.84
C GLY A 61 -0.72 2.43 -8.24
N ASN A 62 0.37 1.67 -8.41
CA ASN A 62 0.59 0.88 -9.63
C ASN A 62 -0.43 -0.27 -9.74
N GLY A 63 -0.92 -0.80 -8.64
CA GLY A 63 -1.92 -1.85 -8.62
C GLY A 63 -3.22 -1.44 -9.31
N GLU A 64 -3.71 -0.23 -9.08
CA GLU A 64 -4.89 0.31 -9.75
C GLU A 64 -4.64 0.51 -11.25
N ARG A 65 -3.46 1.01 -11.64
CA ARG A 65 -3.08 1.15 -13.06
C ARG A 65 -2.97 -0.20 -13.74
N TRP A 66 -2.30 -1.18 -13.13
CA TRP A 66 -2.14 -2.52 -13.69
C TRP A 66 -3.46 -3.29 -13.75
N THR A 67 -4.35 -3.10 -12.79
CA THR A 67 -5.70 -3.70 -12.82
C THR A 67 -6.54 -3.13 -13.98
N ASN A 68 -6.39 -1.83 -14.29
CA ASN A 68 -7.05 -1.20 -15.43
C ASN A 68 -6.42 -1.59 -16.78
N ALA A 69 -5.11 -1.78 -16.83
CA ALA A 69 -4.36 -2.13 -18.04
C ALA A 69 -3.41 -3.32 -17.78
N PRO A 70 -3.93 -4.57 -17.64
CA PRO A 70 -3.12 -5.73 -17.26
C PRO A 70 -1.94 -6.03 -18.20
N ALA A 71 -2.00 -5.58 -19.45
CA ALA A 71 -0.91 -5.73 -20.40
C ALA A 71 0.34 -4.91 -20.04
N GLU A 72 0.19 -3.82 -19.29
CA GLU A 72 1.29 -2.97 -18.82
C GLU A 72 1.98 -3.52 -17.56
N ALA A 73 1.34 -4.46 -16.86
CA ALA A 73 1.92 -5.11 -15.69
C ALA A 73 3.11 -6.01 -16.09
N PRO A 74 4.07 -6.22 -15.18
CA PRO A 74 5.10 -7.26 -15.35
C PRO A 74 4.47 -8.63 -15.67
N PRO A 75 5.10 -9.46 -16.52
CA PRO A 75 4.50 -10.74 -16.94
C PRO A 75 3.96 -11.62 -15.81
N PRO A 76 4.64 -11.80 -14.68
CA PRO A 76 4.11 -12.62 -13.56
C PRO A 76 2.88 -12.04 -12.88
N VAL A 77 2.65 -10.73 -13.01
CA VAL A 77 1.54 -10.00 -12.35
C VAL A 77 0.26 -10.03 -13.21
N ARG A 78 0.39 -10.15 -14.53
CA ARG A 78 -0.73 -10.02 -15.48
C ARG A 78 -1.93 -10.92 -15.19
N PRO A 79 -1.76 -12.22 -14.85
CA PRO A 79 -2.91 -13.07 -14.50
C PRO A 79 -3.67 -12.55 -13.29
N ALA A 80 -2.98 -12.19 -12.22
CA ALA A 80 -3.60 -11.63 -11.01
C ALA A 80 -4.30 -10.30 -11.29
N ALA A 81 -3.73 -9.44 -12.15
CA ALA A 81 -4.34 -8.17 -12.54
C ALA A 81 -5.65 -8.38 -13.32
N ARG A 82 -5.71 -9.35 -14.24
CA ARG A 82 -6.95 -9.71 -14.95
C ARG A 82 -7.99 -10.25 -13.99
N TRP A 83 -7.61 -11.19 -13.13
CA TRP A 83 -8.49 -11.77 -12.13
C TRP A 83 -9.09 -10.69 -11.20
N CYS A 84 -8.25 -9.77 -10.74
CA CYS A 84 -8.69 -8.64 -9.91
C CYS A 84 -9.68 -7.74 -10.66
N ALA A 85 -9.38 -7.40 -11.93
CA ALA A 85 -10.26 -6.58 -12.77
C ALA A 85 -11.64 -7.24 -12.98
N GLU A 86 -11.69 -8.55 -13.22
CA GLU A 86 -12.94 -9.30 -13.36
C GLU A 86 -13.78 -9.28 -12.07
N ARG A 87 -13.12 -9.39 -10.90
CA ARG A 87 -13.79 -9.35 -9.60
C ARG A 87 -14.35 -7.97 -9.24
N LEU A 88 -13.64 -6.91 -9.61
CA LEU A 88 -14.05 -5.53 -9.32
C LEU A 88 -15.08 -4.98 -10.30
N GLY A 89 -15.07 -5.47 -11.54
CA GLY A 89 -15.89 -4.94 -12.63
C GLY A 89 -15.36 -3.63 -13.21
N ALA A 90 -15.70 -3.38 -14.47
CA ALA A 90 -15.11 -2.29 -15.27
C ALA A 90 -15.31 -0.89 -14.67
N GLU A 91 -16.46 -0.62 -14.07
CA GLU A 91 -16.78 0.68 -13.47
C GLU A 91 -15.86 0.97 -12.27
N THR A 92 -15.72 0.02 -11.35
CA THR A 92 -14.84 0.15 -10.19
C THR A 92 -13.38 0.31 -10.61
N VAL A 93 -12.93 -0.52 -11.57
CA VAL A 93 -11.56 -0.45 -12.11
C VAL A 93 -11.27 0.93 -12.70
N ALA A 94 -12.17 1.46 -13.54
CA ALA A 94 -11.99 2.79 -14.14
C ALA A 94 -11.98 3.90 -13.09
N ARG A 95 -12.83 3.83 -12.08
CA ARG A 95 -12.88 4.79 -10.97
C ARG A 95 -11.59 4.80 -10.17
N LEU A 96 -11.05 3.63 -9.84
CA LEU A 96 -9.78 3.53 -9.10
C LEU A 96 -8.58 4.01 -9.93
N ALA A 97 -8.54 3.69 -11.21
CA ALA A 97 -7.51 4.18 -12.13
C ALA A 97 -7.53 5.70 -12.33
N ALA A 98 -8.68 6.34 -12.12
CA ALA A 98 -8.84 7.79 -12.21
C ALA A 98 -8.46 8.54 -10.92
N LEU A 99 -8.10 7.86 -9.84
CA LEU A 99 -7.64 8.49 -8.61
C LEU A 99 -6.36 9.31 -8.86
N PRO A 100 -6.12 10.38 -8.10
CA PRO A 100 -4.90 11.17 -8.22
C PRO A 100 -3.66 10.34 -7.83
N GLU A 101 -2.53 10.57 -8.48
CA GLU A 101 -1.25 9.92 -8.16
C GLU A 101 -0.63 10.45 -6.87
N GLN A 102 -0.96 11.68 -6.51
CA GLN A 102 -0.43 12.38 -5.35
C GLN A 102 -1.51 13.25 -4.72
N ALA A 103 -1.34 13.56 -3.44
CA ALA A 103 -2.13 14.56 -2.76
C ALA A 103 -1.27 15.39 -1.79
N VAL A 104 -1.68 16.63 -1.54
CA VAL A 104 -1.12 17.48 -0.48
C VAL A 104 -2.12 17.48 0.67
N LEU A 105 -1.75 16.91 1.80
CA LEU A 105 -2.62 16.76 2.97
C LEU A 105 -2.75 18.08 3.74
N ASP A 106 -1.65 18.84 3.77
CA ASP A 106 -1.54 20.15 4.40
C ASP A 106 -0.32 20.90 3.83
N ARG A 107 -0.05 22.12 4.33
CA ARG A 107 1.07 22.95 3.85
C ARG A 107 2.46 22.31 4.00
N SER A 108 2.56 21.23 4.75
CA SER A 108 3.84 20.61 5.11
C SER A 108 3.96 19.14 4.71
N THR A 109 2.89 18.51 4.21
CA THR A 109 2.83 17.07 3.98
C THR A 109 2.26 16.74 2.62
N ARG A 110 3.05 16.08 1.79
CA ARG A 110 2.66 15.48 0.51
C ARG A 110 2.58 13.95 0.66
N CYS A 111 1.74 13.30 -0.13
CA CYS A 111 1.72 11.85 -0.26
C CYS A 111 1.69 11.42 -1.72
N CYS A 112 2.31 10.28 -2.01
CA CYS A 112 2.31 9.57 -3.27
C CYS A 112 2.37 8.07 -3.00
N HIS A 113 2.21 7.23 -4.05
CA HIS A 113 2.29 5.78 -3.82
C HIS A 113 3.74 5.32 -3.62
N ALA A 114 4.62 5.47 -4.60
CA ALA A 114 6.03 5.03 -4.51
C ALA A 114 7.01 6.20 -4.37
N SER A 115 6.98 7.12 -5.31
CA SER A 115 7.73 8.39 -5.27
C SER A 115 6.99 9.47 -6.06
N PRO A 116 7.35 10.76 -5.93
CA PRO A 116 6.69 11.84 -6.64
C PRO A 116 6.71 11.70 -8.17
N LEU A 117 7.70 11.03 -8.73
CA LEU A 117 7.90 10.89 -10.17
C LEU A 117 7.60 9.48 -10.72
N SER A 118 7.24 8.54 -9.85
CA SER A 118 6.98 7.16 -10.29
C SER A 118 6.05 6.43 -9.31
N ASP A 119 5.15 5.61 -9.85
CA ASP A 119 4.32 4.70 -9.05
C ASP A 119 4.97 3.33 -8.82
N VAL A 120 6.20 3.09 -9.35
CA VAL A 120 6.95 1.84 -9.19
C VAL A 120 8.39 2.01 -8.72
N LEU A 121 8.95 3.22 -8.74
CA LEU A 121 10.27 3.50 -8.17
C LEU A 121 10.10 4.07 -6.77
N GLY A 122 10.23 3.20 -5.77
CA GLY A 122 9.98 3.54 -4.37
C GLY A 122 11.22 4.04 -3.62
N LEU A 123 10.98 4.54 -2.41
CA LEU A 123 12.00 5.03 -1.49
C LEU A 123 12.37 3.93 -0.51
N LEU A 124 13.66 3.66 -0.33
CA LEU A 124 14.18 2.59 0.51
C LEU A 124 14.54 3.10 1.92
N PRO A 125 14.61 2.20 2.93
CA PRO A 125 15.07 2.55 4.27
C PRO A 125 16.46 3.21 4.26
N GLU A 126 17.39 2.65 3.48
CA GLU A 126 18.69 3.27 3.21
C GLU A 126 18.64 4.06 1.90
N PRO A 127 19.24 5.27 1.85
CA PRO A 127 19.28 6.06 0.63
C PRO A 127 19.92 5.31 -0.53
N ALA A 128 19.23 5.23 -1.67
CA ALA A 128 19.74 4.63 -2.88
C ALA A 128 20.35 5.66 -3.84
N ALA A 129 21.22 5.20 -4.73
CA ALA A 129 21.74 6.04 -5.81
C ALA A 129 20.57 6.55 -6.68
N GLY A 130 20.54 7.86 -6.95
CA GLY A 130 19.48 8.48 -7.75
C GLY A 130 18.22 8.89 -6.97
N GLU A 131 18.11 8.57 -5.68
CA GLU A 131 16.94 8.92 -4.86
C GLU A 131 16.58 10.41 -4.94
N GLN A 132 17.59 11.29 -4.95
CA GLN A 132 17.36 12.74 -5.04
C GLN A 132 16.55 13.11 -6.27
N GLY A 133 16.76 12.47 -7.41
CA GLY A 133 15.97 12.69 -8.62
C GLY A 133 14.51 12.26 -8.47
N LEU A 134 14.21 11.26 -7.67
CA LEU A 134 12.84 10.82 -7.38
C LEU A 134 12.07 11.82 -6.50
N LEU A 135 12.78 12.68 -5.77
CA LEU A 135 12.24 13.67 -4.85
C LEU A 135 12.09 15.07 -5.47
N ASP A 136 12.42 15.23 -6.74
CA ASP A 136 12.34 16.52 -7.43
C ASP A 136 10.92 17.11 -7.37
N GLY A 137 10.85 18.42 -7.09
CA GLY A 137 9.60 19.16 -7.01
C GLY A 137 8.87 19.05 -5.66
N VAL A 138 9.36 18.27 -4.69
CA VAL A 138 8.82 18.25 -3.33
C VAL A 138 9.28 19.50 -2.59
N ARG A 139 8.32 20.28 -2.10
CA ARG A 139 8.54 21.51 -1.32
C ARG A 139 8.07 21.40 0.12
N GLU A 140 7.30 20.37 0.40
CA GLU A 140 6.78 20.05 1.71
C GLU A 140 7.91 19.53 2.63
N ARG A 141 7.71 19.59 3.93
CA ARG A 141 8.69 19.11 4.91
C ARG A 141 8.61 17.60 5.14
N ARG A 142 7.47 16.98 4.75
CA ARG A 142 7.23 15.55 4.88
C ARG A 142 6.68 15.00 3.57
N LEU A 143 7.21 13.86 3.16
CA LEU A 143 6.69 13.01 2.10
C LEU A 143 6.29 11.66 2.69
N ILE A 144 5.05 11.24 2.44
CA ILE A 144 4.53 9.91 2.79
C ILE A 144 4.47 9.10 1.50
N ALA A 145 5.10 7.92 1.49
CA ALA A 145 5.11 7.00 0.36
C ALA A 145 5.09 5.55 0.84
N GLY A 146 4.62 4.62 0.02
CA GLY A 146 4.52 3.17 0.25
C GLY A 146 5.30 2.35 -0.75
N HIS A 147 4.62 1.38 -1.42
CA HIS A 147 5.10 0.55 -2.54
C HIS A 147 6.22 -0.44 -2.20
N THR A 148 7.25 -0.03 -1.49
CA THR A 148 8.36 -0.94 -1.10
C THR A 148 7.96 -1.92 -0.01
N HIS A 149 6.81 -1.71 0.66
CA HIS A 149 6.31 -2.48 1.80
C HIS A 149 7.26 -2.54 3.00
N LEU A 150 8.26 -1.67 3.02
CA LEU A 150 9.29 -1.57 4.07
C LEU A 150 9.02 -0.33 4.91
N PRO A 151 8.60 -0.46 6.18
CA PRO A 151 8.43 0.70 7.04
C PRO A 151 9.72 1.50 7.15
N LEU A 152 9.61 2.80 6.97
CA LEU A 152 10.75 3.70 7.17
C LEU A 152 10.30 5.04 7.76
N ARG A 153 11.18 5.65 8.53
CA ARG A 153 11.13 7.06 8.89
C ARG A 153 12.55 7.58 8.97
N ARG A 154 12.90 8.46 8.05
CA ARG A 154 14.22 9.10 8.01
C ARG A 154 14.13 10.50 7.45
N THR A 155 15.19 11.28 7.65
CA THR A 155 15.30 12.61 7.08
C THR A 155 16.41 12.61 6.03
N THR A 156 16.13 13.16 4.86
CA THR A 156 17.14 13.33 3.80
C THR A 156 18.16 14.40 4.19
N ALA A 157 19.30 14.46 3.48
CA ALA A 157 20.29 15.50 3.68
C ALA A 157 19.73 16.93 3.45
N ALA A 158 18.67 17.06 2.64
CA ALA A 158 17.98 18.32 2.39
C ALA A 158 16.94 18.68 3.47
N GLY A 159 16.77 17.86 4.52
CA GLY A 159 15.82 18.11 5.61
C GLY A 159 14.38 17.63 5.36
N LEU A 160 14.11 16.92 4.25
CA LEU A 160 12.82 16.32 3.98
C LEU A 160 12.63 15.06 4.83
N GLU A 161 11.57 14.99 5.62
CA GLU A 161 11.17 13.78 6.36
C GLU A 161 10.46 12.82 5.40
N LEU A 162 10.99 11.61 5.26
CA LEU A 162 10.38 10.51 4.52
C LEU A 162 9.71 9.54 5.49
N VAL A 163 8.47 9.16 5.17
CA VAL A 163 7.68 8.20 5.95
C VAL A 163 7.10 7.16 5.00
N ASN A 164 7.38 5.89 5.26
CA ASN A 164 6.67 4.77 4.66
C ASN A 164 5.99 3.99 5.79
N PRO A 165 4.66 3.84 5.78
CA PRO A 165 3.95 3.11 6.85
C PRO A 165 4.17 1.59 6.80
N GLY A 166 4.80 1.07 5.75
CA GLY A 166 4.81 -0.35 5.42
C GLY A 166 3.53 -0.76 4.69
N SER A 167 3.32 -2.06 4.55
CA SER A 167 2.15 -2.63 3.88
C SER A 167 1.16 -3.22 4.87
N VAL A 168 -0.12 -2.92 4.68
CA VAL A 168 -1.22 -3.55 5.43
C VAL A 168 -1.31 -5.03 5.07
N GLY A 169 -1.32 -5.34 3.78
CA GLY A 169 -1.65 -6.69 3.30
C GLY A 169 -0.46 -7.60 2.98
N MET A 170 0.73 -7.03 2.72
CA MET A 170 1.87 -7.79 2.20
C MET A 170 3.23 -7.17 2.60
N PRO A 171 3.59 -7.11 3.90
CA PRO A 171 4.88 -6.59 4.34
C PRO A 171 6.07 -7.40 3.79
N PHE A 172 7.25 -6.73 3.64
CA PHE A 172 8.46 -7.35 3.07
C PHE A 172 9.70 -7.25 3.97
N ASP A 173 9.52 -6.96 5.24
CA ASP A 173 10.62 -6.82 6.22
C ASP A 173 10.81 -8.04 7.14
N GLY A 174 10.19 -9.17 6.79
CA GLY A 174 10.29 -10.42 7.54
C GLY A 174 9.30 -10.53 8.71
N ASP A 175 8.49 -9.51 8.95
CA ASP A 175 7.42 -9.55 9.97
C ASP A 175 6.05 -9.64 9.28
N PRO A 176 5.35 -10.79 9.35
CA PRO A 176 4.09 -11.01 8.64
C PRO A 176 2.89 -10.23 9.23
N ARG A 177 3.07 -9.53 10.34
CA ARG A 177 2.02 -8.69 10.91
C ARG A 177 1.74 -7.49 10.00
N ALA A 178 0.48 -7.15 9.80
CA ALA A 178 0.07 -5.98 9.04
C ALA A 178 0.77 -4.71 9.56
N ALA A 179 1.29 -3.90 8.65
CA ALA A 179 1.97 -2.65 9.00
C ALA A 179 1.14 -1.44 8.57
N TYR A 180 1.11 -0.43 9.43
CA TYR A 180 0.55 0.87 9.13
C TYR A 180 1.19 1.94 10.03
N ALA A 181 0.87 3.21 9.83
CA ALA A 181 1.36 4.25 10.72
C ALA A 181 0.23 5.21 11.14
N LEU A 182 0.43 5.88 12.27
CA LEU A 182 -0.42 6.95 12.78
C LEU A 182 0.36 8.27 12.82
N ILE A 183 -0.31 9.35 12.46
CA ILE A 183 0.17 10.72 12.70
C ILE A 183 -0.74 11.35 13.75
N ALA A 184 -0.16 11.69 14.89
CA ALA A 184 -0.83 12.39 15.98
C ALA A 184 -1.06 13.89 15.62
N PRO A 185 -1.94 14.61 16.33
CA PRO A 185 -2.20 16.03 16.10
C PRO A 185 -0.96 16.93 16.20
N ASP A 186 0.04 16.53 17.00
CA ASP A 186 1.33 17.22 17.13
C ASP A 186 2.33 16.91 15.98
N GLY A 187 1.93 16.06 15.02
CA GLY A 187 2.74 15.63 13.90
C GLY A 187 3.65 14.43 14.19
N THR A 188 3.61 13.85 15.39
CA THR A 188 4.39 12.65 15.72
C THR A 188 3.90 11.46 14.90
N VAL A 189 4.85 10.77 14.24
CA VAL A 189 4.61 9.55 13.46
C VAL A 189 4.94 8.33 14.31
N SER A 190 4.04 7.36 14.35
CA SER A 190 4.24 6.06 15.00
C SER A 190 3.88 4.91 14.07
N HIS A 191 4.85 4.04 13.80
CA HIS A 191 4.62 2.78 13.09
C HIS A 191 3.98 1.76 14.01
N ARG A 192 3.07 0.95 13.45
CA ARG A 192 2.32 -0.06 14.18
C ARG A 192 2.35 -1.40 13.45
N ARG A 193 2.23 -2.47 14.21
CA ARG A 193 2.15 -3.85 13.72
C ARG A 193 0.96 -4.55 14.35
N VAL A 194 0.11 -5.13 13.53
CA VAL A 194 -1.11 -5.80 13.98
C VAL A 194 -1.11 -7.24 13.51
N ALA A 195 -1.27 -8.16 14.46
CA ALA A 195 -1.34 -9.59 14.15
C ALA A 195 -2.68 -9.93 13.50
N TYR A 196 -2.63 -10.78 12.49
CA TYR A 196 -3.78 -11.42 11.84
C TYR A 196 -3.36 -12.83 11.38
N ASP A 197 -4.30 -13.63 10.92
CA ASP A 197 -3.97 -14.96 10.40
C ASP A 197 -3.44 -14.87 8.96
N HIS A 198 -2.15 -14.53 8.82
CA HIS A 198 -1.47 -14.40 7.54
C HIS A 198 -1.37 -15.72 6.77
N ARG A 199 -1.39 -16.88 7.48
CA ARG A 199 -1.37 -18.19 6.83
C ARG A 199 -2.71 -18.53 6.20
N ALA A 200 -3.81 -18.26 6.90
CA ALA A 200 -5.14 -18.40 6.33
C ALA A 200 -5.34 -17.44 5.14
N ALA A 201 -4.83 -16.20 5.22
CA ALA A 201 -4.85 -15.26 4.11
C ALA A 201 -4.06 -15.77 2.89
N ALA A 202 -2.86 -16.32 3.09
CA ALA A 202 -2.05 -16.93 2.04
C ALA A 202 -2.74 -18.16 1.41
N ALA A 203 -3.36 -19.02 2.22
CA ALA A 203 -4.15 -20.14 1.71
C ALA A 203 -5.32 -19.67 0.84
N ALA A 204 -6.05 -18.64 1.27
CA ALA A 204 -7.16 -18.08 0.48
C ALA A 204 -6.69 -17.49 -0.86
N ILE A 205 -5.48 -16.89 -0.93
CA ILE A 205 -4.90 -16.42 -2.20
C ILE A 205 -4.68 -17.61 -3.15
N ARG A 206 -4.12 -18.73 -2.66
CA ARG A 206 -3.94 -19.96 -3.45
C ARG A 206 -5.27 -20.51 -3.95
N ASP A 207 -6.28 -20.54 -3.09
CA ASP A 207 -7.61 -21.04 -3.44
C ASP A 207 -8.30 -20.12 -4.49
N ALA A 208 -8.13 -18.81 -4.39
CA ALA A 208 -8.77 -17.85 -5.28
C ALA A 208 -8.09 -17.73 -6.65
N LEU A 209 -6.75 -17.71 -6.69
CA LEU A 209 -5.96 -17.47 -7.90
C LEU A 209 -5.28 -18.74 -8.46
N GLY A 210 -5.33 -19.85 -7.75
CA GLY A 210 -4.67 -21.10 -8.17
C GLY A 210 -3.16 -20.92 -8.30
N ALA A 211 -2.57 -21.47 -9.38
CA ALA A 211 -1.14 -21.37 -9.65
C ALA A 211 -0.63 -19.92 -9.79
N ASP A 212 -1.45 -19.04 -10.32
CA ASP A 212 -1.12 -17.61 -10.48
C ASP A 212 -1.04 -16.86 -9.15
N GLY A 213 -1.60 -17.42 -8.07
CA GLY A 213 -1.56 -16.85 -6.72
C GLY A 213 -0.36 -17.27 -5.88
N GLU A 214 0.39 -18.31 -6.26
CA GLU A 214 1.44 -18.88 -5.42
C GLU A 214 2.53 -17.88 -5.04
N LEU A 215 2.97 -17.03 -5.97
CA LEU A 215 3.94 -15.97 -5.71
C LEU A 215 3.47 -15.04 -4.59
N PHE A 216 2.23 -14.57 -4.66
CA PHE A 216 1.66 -13.61 -3.72
C PHE A 216 1.34 -14.25 -2.38
N ALA A 217 0.85 -15.49 -2.37
CA ALA A 217 0.63 -16.26 -1.15
C ALA A 217 1.92 -16.45 -0.35
N ARG A 218 3.04 -16.79 -1.02
CA ARG A 218 4.35 -16.87 -0.36
C ARG A 218 4.82 -15.55 0.21
N ARG A 219 4.63 -14.44 -0.52
CA ARG A 219 4.99 -13.10 -0.04
C ARG A 219 4.24 -12.74 1.24
N VAL A 220 2.93 -13.04 1.31
CA VAL A 220 2.12 -12.85 2.52
C VAL A 220 2.59 -13.75 3.66
N GLU A 221 2.87 -15.02 3.37
CA GLU A 221 3.24 -16.02 4.37
C GLU A 221 4.62 -15.77 4.98
N GLN A 222 5.59 -15.36 4.15
CA GLN A 222 6.99 -15.18 4.53
C GLN A 222 7.36 -13.73 4.84
N ALA A 223 6.50 -12.77 4.49
CA ALA A 223 6.75 -11.34 4.58
C ALA A 223 8.06 -10.92 3.88
N ARG A 224 8.33 -11.49 2.71
CA ARG A 224 9.56 -11.26 1.92
C ARG A 224 9.31 -11.36 0.43
N ILE A 225 10.11 -10.64 -0.33
CA ILE A 225 10.29 -10.87 -1.75
C ILE A 225 11.28 -12.03 -1.91
N ASP A 226 10.90 -13.03 -2.70
CA ASP A 226 11.81 -14.13 -3.05
C ASP A 226 12.51 -13.77 -4.38
N PRO A 227 13.83 -13.48 -4.36
CA PRO A 227 14.57 -13.10 -5.57
C PRO A 227 14.61 -14.19 -6.66
N ALA A 228 14.34 -15.44 -6.30
CA ALA A 228 14.31 -16.55 -7.25
C ALA A 228 13.01 -16.62 -8.07
N MET A 229 12.00 -15.78 -7.72
CA MET A 229 10.68 -15.75 -8.36
C MET A 229 10.37 -14.41 -9.07
N GLU A 230 11.32 -13.51 -9.16
CA GLU A 230 11.30 -12.30 -9.98
C GLU A 230 11.93 -12.57 -11.35
#